data_c23650247852cac0c2c9ad700156d46b
#
_entry.id   c23650247852cac0c2c9ad700156d46b
#
_cell.length_a   1.000
_cell.length_b   1.000
_cell.length_c   1.000
_cell.angle_alpha   90.00
_cell.angle_beta   90.00
_cell.angle_gamma   90.00
#
_symmetry.space_group_name_H-M   'P 1'
#
loop_
_entity.id
_entity.type
_entity.pdbx_description
1 polymer ?
#
loop_
_entity_poly.entity_id
_entity_poly.type
_entity_poly.pdbx_seq_one_letter_code
_entity_poly.pdbx_strand_id
1 'polypeptide(L)'
;GIGRRQRQMCIRDRLMTGRSLPEVMMILVPEAWEKHKTMSSSKKAFYQFNSCLMEPWDGPASIPFTDGDYIGALLDRNGLRPSRYSVTHDGYVIMSSETGVVDIEPENIKMHGRLEPGKMFLVNMNEGRIVEDDEIKNSIVKKYPYSKWVKSNILPLSKIPYRVKKSPKEKLNFETRLK
;
A
#
# COMPACT_ATOMS: atom_id res chain seq x y z
N GLY A 1 -13.23 13.67 8.50
CA GLY A 1 -12.91 12.62 8.67
C GLY A 1 -11.88 11.53 8.47
N ILE A 2 -12.21 10.59 7.61
CA ILE A 2 -11.40 9.38 7.38
C ILE A 2 -9.98 9.72 6.88
N GLY A 3 -9.84 10.64 5.93
CA GLY A 3 -8.54 11.00 5.36
C GLY A 3 -7.53 11.64 6.33
N ARG A 4 -7.97 12.20 7.45
CA ARG A 4 -7.07 12.79 8.46
C ARG A 4 -6.43 11.70 9.33
N ARG A 5 -7.18 10.68 9.73
CA ARG A 5 -6.67 9.55 10.52
C ARG A 5 -5.63 8.74 9.74
N GLN A 6 -5.82 8.55 8.47
CA GLN A 6 -4.96 7.74 7.62
C GLN A 6 -3.64 8.44 7.27
N ARG A 7 -3.64 9.76 7.05
CA ARG A 7 -2.40 10.54 6.97
C ARG A 7 -1.58 10.44 8.26
N GLN A 8 -2.22 10.47 9.41
CA GLN A 8 -1.54 10.28 10.69
C GLN A 8 -0.97 8.86 10.82
N MET A 9 -1.61 7.83 10.27
CA MET A 9 -1.09 6.46 10.30
C MET A 9 0.20 6.33 9.47
N CYS A 10 0.25 6.85 8.24
CA CYS A 10 1.46 6.81 7.42
C CYS A 10 2.65 7.51 8.10
N ILE A 11 2.43 8.73 8.62
CA ILE A 11 3.46 9.49 9.32
C ILE A 11 3.90 8.76 10.60
N ARG A 12 2.95 8.28 11.39
CA ARG A 12 3.23 7.53 12.61
C ARG A 12 4.04 6.27 12.34
N ASP A 13 3.64 5.48 11.36
CA ASP A 13 4.32 4.24 11.02
C ASP A 13 5.76 4.48 10.56
N ARG A 14 5.99 5.49 9.75
CA ARG A 14 7.34 5.89 9.37
C ARG A 14 8.17 6.26 10.61
N LEU A 15 7.65 7.14 11.45
CA LEU A 15 8.37 7.63 12.64
C LEU A 15 8.64 6.53 13.66
N MET A 16 7.66 5.64 13.91
CA MET A 16 7.78 4.61 14.92
C MET A 16 8.54 3.36 14.47
N THR A 17 8.53 3.04 13.17
CA THR A 17 9.13 1.81 12.66
C THR A 17 10.46 2.04 11.93
N GLY A 18 10.80 3.29 11.61
CA GLY A 18 11.99 3.62 10.80
C GLY A 18 11.93 3.15 9.35
N ARG A 19 10.76 2.72 8.87
CA ARG A 19 10.56 2.29 7.48
C ARG A 19 10.60 3.48 6.53
N SER A 20 11.04 3.24 5.29
CA SER A 20 10.94 4.26 4.25
C SER A 20 9.48 4.56 3.90
N LEU A 21 9.19 5.75 3.42
CA LEU A 21 7.83 6.13 3.08
C LEU A 21 7.22 5.23 1.97
N PRO A 22 7.94 4.89 0.88
CA PRO A 22 7.46 3.91 -0.10
C PRO A 22 7.14 2.54 0.51
N GLU A 23 7.94 2.05 1.48
CA GLU A 23 7.66 0.80 2.19
C GLU A 23 6.36 0.87 3.00
N VAL A 24 6.15 1.95 3.73
CA VAL A 24 4.90 2.20 4.47
C VAL A 24 3.70 2.25 3.52
N MET A 25 3.83 2.90 2.37
CA MET A 25 2.77 2.99 1.38
C MET A 25 2.42 1.62 0.77
N MET A 26 3.41 0.76 0.51
CA MET A 26 3.16 -0.63 0.08
C MET A 26 2.38 -1.43 1.11
N ILE A 27 2.63 -1.20 2.39
CA ILE A 27 1.95 -1.92 3.49
C ILE A 27 0.51 -1.44 3.63
N LEU A 28 0.30 -0.13 3.59
CA LEU A 28 -1.02 0.47 3.79
C LEU A 28 -1.94 0.28 2.59
N VAL A 29 -1.40 0.33 1.39
CA VAL A 29 -2.16 0.22 0.14
C VAL A 29 -1.56 -0.90 -0.71
N PRO A 30 -1.71 -2.15 -0.28
CA PRO A 30 -1.15 -3.28 -1.00
C PRO A 30 -1.85 -3.49 -2.34
N GLU A 31 -1.09 -3.91 -3.33
CA GLU A 31 -1.67 -4.45 -4.56
C GLU A 31 -2.42 -5.77 -4.30
N ALA A 32 -3.23 -6.22 -5.25
CA ALA A 32 -3.98 -7.48 -5.12
C ALA A 32 -3.03 -8.69 -5.21
N TRP A 33 -2.49 -9.15 -4.09
CA TRP A 33 -1.41 -10.13 -4.03
C TRP A 33 -1.84 -11.59 -3.81
N GLU A 34 -2.93 -11.83 -3.07
CA GLU A 34 -3.31 -13.18 -2.62
C GLU A 34 -3.50 -14.17 -3.77
N LYS A 35 -4.30 -13.80 -4.76
CA LYS A 35 -4.62 -14.65 -5.92
C LYS A 35 -3.79 -14.31 -7.16
N HIS A 36 -2.77 -13.47 -7.02
CA HIS A 36 -1.94 -13.06 -8.16
C HIS A 36 -1.06 -14.21 -8.63
N LYS A 37 -1.23 -14.63 -9.89
CA LYS A 37 -0.56 -15.83 -10.43
C LYS A 37 0.93 -15.60 -10.73
N THR A 38 1.28 -14.42 -11.20
CA THR A 38 2.64 -14.10 -11.69
C THR A 38 3.52 -13.32 -10.71
N MET A 39 2.97 -12.90 -9.55
CA MET A 39 3.73 -12.18 -8.53
C MET A 39 4.81 -13.05 -7.92
N SER A 40 6.03 -12.48 -7.75
CA SER A 40 7.15 -13.18 -7.13
C SER A 40 6.85 -13.65 -5.69
N SER A 41 7.43 -14.76 -5.29
CA SER A 41 7.26 -15.32 -3.94
C SER A 41 7.73 -14.36 -2.84
N SER A 42 8.77 -13.59 -3.10
CA SER A 42 9.30 -12.58 -2.16
C SER A 42 8.30 -11.45 -1.93
N LYS A 43 7.68 -10.94 -3.01
CA LYS A 43 6.65 -9.89 -2.95
C LYS A 43 5.41 -10.39 -2.19
N LYS A 44 4.97 -11.62 -2.47
CA LYS A 44 3.87 -12.26 -1.73
C LYS A 44 4.18 -12.41 -0.25
N ALA A 45 5.39 -12.86 0.10
CA ALA A 45 5.79 -13.02 1.49
C ALA A 45 5.85 -11.67 2.24
N PHE A 46 6.28 -10.60 1.57
CA PHE A 46 6.23 -9.24 2.12
C PHE A 46 4.80 -8.84 2.48
N TYR A 47 3.86 -8.98 1.55
CA TYR A 47 2.46 -8.62 1.80
C TYR A 47 1.82 -9.52 2.86
N GLN A 48 2.07 -10.82 2.81
CA GLN A 48 1.55 -11.77 3.79
C GLN A 48 2.05 -11.48 5.21
N PHE A 49 3.34 -11.15 5.37
CA PHE A 49 3.90 -10.78 6.67
C PHE A 49 3.26 -9.50 7.20
N ASN A 50 3.18 -8.46 6.38
CA ASN A 50 2.69 -7.17 6.82
C ASN A 50 1.16 -7.14 7.01
N SER A 51 0.40 -7.97 6.31
CA SER A 51 -1.05 -8.10 6.53
C SER A 51 -1.42 -8.66 7.92
N CYS A 52 -0.48 -9.33 8.60
CA CYS A 52 -0.68 -9.74 9.99
C CYS A 52 -0.46 -8.60 11.00
N LEU A 53 0.20 -7.52 10.58
CA LEU A 53 0.56 -6.40 11.45
C LEU A 53 -0.38 -5.21 11.29
N MET A 54 -0.95 -5.05 10.11
CA MET A 54 -1.76 -3.89 9.77
C MET A 54 -2.84 -4.24 8.75
N GLU A 55 -4.03 -3.72 8.99
CA GLU A 55 -5.12 -3.79 8.02
C GLU A 55 -4.82 -2.91 6.79
N PRO A 56 -5.04 -3.42 5.58
CA PRO A 56 -4.88 -2.65 4.37
C PRO A 56 -5.94 -1.55 4.26
N TRP A 57 -5.61 -0.52 3.51
CA TRP A 57 -6.58 0.49 3.12
C TRP A 57 -7.76 -0.13 2.39
N ASP A 58 -8.96 0.25 2.79
CA ASP A 58 -10.19 -0.08 2.09
C ASP A 58 -10.88 1.19 1.60
N GLY A 59 -11.29 1.18 0.34
CA GLY A 59 -11.99 2.27 -0.32
C GLY A 59 -11.20 3.01 -1.39
N PRO A 60 -11.88 3.82 -2.22
CA PRO A 60 -11.27 4.58 -3.30
C PRO A 60 -10.30 5.65 -2.77
N ALA A 61 -9.05 5.61 -3.22
CA ALA A 61 -8.04 6.56 -2.83
C ALA A 61 -7.07 6.90 -3.97
N SER A 62 -6.63 8.15 -3.99
CA SER A 62 -5.44 8.62 -4.69
C SER A 62 -4.61 9.34 -3.64
N ILE A 63 -3.45 8.81 -3.32
CA ILE A 63 -2.65 9.22 -2.17
C ILE A 63 -1.31 9.75 -2.65
N PRO A 64 -1.14 11.08 -2.75
CA PRO A 64 0.17 11.69 -2.91
C PRO A 64 0.92 11.69 -1.58
N PHE A 65 2.23 11.51 -1.63
CA PHE A 65 3.09 11.49 -0.47
C PHE A 65 4.47 12.07 -0.78
N THR A 66 5.13 12.58 0.24
CA THR A 66 6.52 13.06 0.15
C THR A 66 7.21 12.95 1.50
N ASP A 67 8.53 12.79 1.47
CA ASP A 67 9.40 12.84 2.65
C ASP A 67 10.60 13.78 2.47
N GLY A 68 10.59 14.56 1.41
CA GLY A 68 11.66 15.48 1.04
C GLY A 68 12.63 14.89 0.02
N ASP A 69 12.97 13.61 0.14
CA ASP A 69 13.83 12.90 -0.83
C ASP A 69 13.04 12.29 -1.98
N TYR A 70 11.81 11.87 -1.68
CA TYR A 70 10.90 11.29 -2.65
C TYR A 70 9.58 12.04 -2.70
N ILE A 71 9.03 12.15 -3.90
CA ILE A 71 7.65 12.55 -4.15
C ILE A 71 6.98 11.40 -4.88
N GLY A 72 5.85 10.94 -4.39
CA GLY A 72 5.17 9.81 -5.00
C GLY A 72 3.67 9.89 -4.89
N ALA A 73 3.04 8.98 -5.57
CA ALA A 73 1.60 8.75 -5.47
C ALA A 73 1.25 7.31 -5.80
N LEU A 74 0.16 6.86 -5.22
CA LEU A 74 -0.44 5.59 -5.59
C LEU A 74 -1.97 5.66 -5.52
N LEU A 75 -2.59 4.77 -6.27
CA LEU A 75 -4.02 4.52 -6.22
C LEU A 75 -4.31 3.33 -5.30
N ASP A 76 -5.54 3.26 -4.82
CA ASP A 76 -6.05 2.04 -4.23
C ASP A 76 -5.96 0.86 -5.21
N ARG A 77 -6.09 -0.36 -4.71
CA ARG A 77 -5.97 -1.60 -5.51
C ARG A 77 -6.94 -1.69 -6.69
N ASN A 78 -8.07 -0.98 -6.65
CA ASN A 78 -9.07 -0.95 -7.71
C ASN A 78 -8.89 0.24 -8.67
N GLY A 79 -8.14 1.27 -8.28
CA GLY A 79 -7.82 2.44 -9.09
C GLY A 79 -9.03 3.25 -9.51
N LEU A 80 -10.03 3.39 -8.64
CA LEU A 80 -11.29 4.05 -8.96
C LEU A 80 -11.14 5.58 -9.07
N ARG A 81 -10.13 6.16 -8.44
CA ARG A 81 -9.86 7.59 -8.52
C ARG A 81 -9.04 7.90 -9.78
N PRO A 82 -9.44 8.90 -10.59
CA PRO A 82 -8.59 9.36 -11.67
C PRO A 82 -7.33 10.02 -11.10
N SER A 83 -6.20 9.75 -11.70
CA SER A 83 -4.95 10.44 -11.42
C SER A 83 -4.05 10.37 -12.64
N ARG A 84 -3.58 11.51 -13.08
CA ARG A 84 -2.75 11.68 -14.29
C ARG A 84 -1.49 12.44 -13.92
N TYR A 85 -0.45 12.25 -14.70
CA TYR A 85 0.77 13.03 -14.57
C TYR A 85 1.26 13.50 -15.93
N SER A 86 1.96 14.62 -15.91
CA SER A 86 2.70 15.15 -17.04
C SER A 86 4.12 15.45 -16.61
N VAL A 87 5.07 15.13 -17.45
CA VAL A 87 6.49 15.46 -17.28
C VAL A 87 6.85 16.46 -18.38
N THR A 88 7.46 17.56 -18.00
CA THR A 88 7.84 18.61 -18.94
C THR A 88 9.32 18.53 -19.33
N HIS A 89 9.69 19.17 -20.43
CA HIS A 89 11.07 19.23 -20.89
C HIS A 89 11.97 20.04 -19.96
N ASP A 90 11.41 21.03 -19.26
CA ASP A 90 12.07 21.85 -18.25
C ASP A 90 12.14 21.19 -16.86
N GLY A 91 11.75 19.92 -16.74
CA GLY A 91 11.98 19.09 -15.57
C GLY A 91 10.91 19.12 -14.49
N TYR A 92 9.72 19.63 -14.79
CA TYR A 92 8.60 19.54 -13.84
C TYR A 92 7.84 18.21 -13.99
N VAL A 93 7.38 17.71 -12.87
CA VAL A 93 6.41 16.61 -12.80
C VAL A 93 5.15 17.14 -12.15
N ILE A 94 4.07 17.16 -12.92
CA ILE A 94 2.77 17.69 -12.49
C ILE A 94 1.80 16.53 -12.41
N MET A 95 1.18 16.37 -11.26
CA MET A 95 0.18 15.33 -11.03
C MET A 95 -1.13 15.94 -10.57
N SER A 96 -2.23 15.48 -11.18
CA SER A 96 -3.58 15.95 -10.88
C SER A 96 -4.62 14.89 -11.18
N SER A 97 -5.84 15.08 -10.71
CA SER A 97 -6.98 14.22 -11.08
C SER A 97 -7.36 14.37 -12.55
N GLU A 98 -7.14 15.57 -13.12
CA GLU A 98 -7.55 15.93 -14.48
C GLU A 98 -6.40 16.60 -15.22
N THR A 99 -6.47 16.62 -16.55
CA THR A 99 -5.56 17.42 -17.39
C THR A 99 -6.03 18.87 -17.43
N GLY A 100 -5.09 19.81 -17.62
CA GLY A 100 -5.40 21.24 -17.75
C GLY A 100 -5.58 21.98 -16.41
N VAL A 101 -5.20 21.39 -15.29
CA VAL A 101 -5.21 22.06 -13.97
C VAL A 101 -4.12 23.13 -13.88
N VAL A 102 -3.05 22.94 -14.63
CA VAL A 102 -1.97 23.91 -14.81
C VAL A 102 -1.80 24.11 -16.30
N ASP A 103 -1.75 25.38 -16.74
CA ASP A 103 -1.45 25.70 -18.12
C ASP A 103 -0.01 25.36 -18.44
N ILE A 104 0.15 24.42 -19.35
CA ILE A 104 1.45 23.95 -19.83
C ILE A 104 1.40 24.01 -21.35
N GLU A 105 2.36 24.72 -21.94
CA GLU A 105 2.50 24.74 -23.39
C GLU A 105 2.67 23.32 -23.92
N PRO A 106 1.87 22.89 -24.91
CA PRO A 106 1.90 21.51 -25.43
C PRO A 106 3.30 21.04 -25.86
N GLU A 107 4.09 21.96 -26.41
CA GLU A 107 5.47 21.69 -26.86
C GLU A 107 6.42 21.44 -25.70
N ASN A 108 6.10 21.89 -24.50
CA ASN A 108 6.92 21.64 -23.30
C ASN A 108 6.59 20.28 -22.66
N ILE A 109 5.58 19.56 -23.12
CA ILE A 109 5.22 18.28 -22.56
C ILE A 109 6.09 17.18 -23.17
N LYS A 110 6.94 16.58 -22.34
CA LYS A 110 7.79 15.46 -22.70
C LYS A 110 7.04 14.12 -22.66
N MET A 111 6.18 13.94 -21.65
CA MET A 111 5.47 12.70 -21.42
C MET A 111 4.22 12.96 -20.60
N HIS A 112 3.17 12.22 -20.91
CA HIS A 112 2.04 12.09 -19.99
C HIS A 112 1.75 10.64 -19.68
N GLY A 113 1.13 10.43 -18.51
CA GLY A 113 0.71 9.11 -18.09
C GLY A 113 -0.48 9.16 -17.14
N ARG A 114 -0.90 7.99 -16.78
CA ARG A 114 -1.95 7.75 -15.81
C ARG A 114 -1.38 6.86 -14.70
N LEU A 115 -1.75 7.14 -13.45
CA LEU A 115 -1.46 6.20 -12.39
C LEU A 115 -2.26 4.92 -12.60
N GLU A 116 -1.58 3.80 -12.40
CA GLU A 116 -2.19 2.48 -12.54
C GLU A 116 -2.49 1.89 -11.16
N PRO A 117 -3.58 1.11 -11.02
CA PRO A 117 -3.90 0.42 -9.77
C PRO A 117 -2.75 -0.48 -9.31
N GLY A 118 -2.42 -0.41 -8.04
CA GLY A 118 -1.36 -1.24 -7.45
C GLY A 118 0.06 -0.86 -7.85
N LYS A 119 0.27 0.14 -8.72
CA LYS A 119 1.59 0.67 -9.05
C LYS A 119 1.86 1.98 -8.34
N MET A 120 3.08 2.12 -7.88
CA MET A 120 3.57 3.34 -7.24
C MET A 120 4.24 4.21 -8.29
N PHE A 121 3.80 5.46 -8.41
CA PHE A 121 4.54 6.49 -9.12
C PHE A 121 5.48 7.16 -8.13
N LEU A 122 6.77 7.20 -8.42
CA LEU A 122 7.77 7.74 -7.52
C LEU A 122 8.80 8.57 -8.28
N VAL A 123 9.10 9.73 -7.76
CA VAL A 123 10.19 10.61 -8.22
C VAL A 123 11.24 10.67 -7.13
N ASN A 124 12.48 10.31 -7.46
CA ASN A 124 13.63 10.51 -6.60
C ASN A 124 14.18 11.92 -6.86
N MET A 125 14.04 12.80 -5.86
CA MET A 125 14.46 14.20 -5.97
C MET A 125 15.98 14.37 -5.99
N ASN A 126 16.71 13.45 -5.34
CA ASN A 126 18.17 13.50 -5.30
C ASN A 126 18.79 13.08 -6.65
N GLU A 127 18.16 12.12 -7.33
CA GLU A 127 18.60 11.63 -8.63
C GLU A 127 17.94 12.37 -9.80
N GLY A 128 16.89 13.16 -9.55
CA GLY A 128 16.14 13.87 -10.58
C GLY A 128 15.46 12.97 -11.61
N ARG A 129 14.98 11.79 -11.18
CA ARG A 129 14.36 10.82 -12.08
C ARG A 129 13.09 10.18 -11.50
N ILE A 130 12.26 9.68 -12.41
CA ILE A 130 11.16 8.78 -12.06
C ILE A 130 11.75 7.40 -11.82
N VAL A 131 11.35 6.77 -10.70
CA VAL A 131 11.76 5.41 -10.32
C VAL A 131 10.67 4.44 -10.74
N GLU A 132 11.06 3.37 -11.40
CA GLU A 132 10.12 2.33 -11.84
C GLU A 132 9.54 1.56 -10.64
N ASP A 133 8.25 1.23 -10.72
CA ASP A 133 7.52 0.53 -9.66
C ASP A 133 8.20 -0.78 -9.23
N ASP A 134 8.66 -1.56 -10.19
CA ASP A 134 9.35 -2.82 -9.88
C ASP A 134 10.73 -2.61 -9.25
N GLU A 135 11.44 -1.54 -9.59
CA GLU A 135 12.73 -1.19 -8.99
C GLU A 135 12.55 -0.94 -7.49
N ILE A 136 11.64 -0.03 -7.12
CA ILE A 136 11.42 0.31 -5.72
C ILE A 136 10.84 -0.86 -4.93
N LYS A 137 9.84 -1.56 -5.46
CA LYS A 137 9.23 -2.69 -4.79
C LYS A 137 10.22 -3.84 -4.57
N ASN A 138 11.05 -4.13 -5.56
CA ASN A 138 12.07 -5.19 -5.44
C ASN A 138 13.15 -4.83 -4.41
N SER A 139 13.54 -3.57 -4.30
CA SER A 139 14.48 -3.13 -3.26
C SER A 139 13.90 -3.31 -1.86
N ILE A 140 12.63 -2.95 -1.67
CA ILE A 140 11.92 -3.05 -0.39
C ILE A 140 11.75 -4.53 0.03
N VAL A 141 11.29 -5.40 -0.86
CA VAL A 141 11.01 -6.80 -0.51
C VAL A 141 12.27 -7.62 -0.24
N LYS A 142 13.43 -7.18 -0.74
CA LYS A 142 14.73 -7.82 -0.50
C LYS A 142 15.39 -7.37 0.80
N LYS A 143 14.92 -6.30 1.42
CA LYS A 143 15.50 -5.69 2.61
C LYS A 143 15.55 -6.66 3.80
N TYR A 144 14.54 -7.52 3.93
CA TYR A 144 14.42 -8.48 5.03
C TYR A 144 14.00 -9.87 4.52
N PRO A 145 14.28 -10.93 5.28
CA PRO A 145 13.96 -12.30 4.90
C PRO A 145 12.49 -12.67 5.18
N TYR A 146 11.54 -11.91 4.62
CA TYR A 146 10.09 -12.08 4.83
C TYR A 146 9.61 -13.51 4.58
N SER A 147 10.13 -14.18 3.55
CA SER A 147 9.76 -15.57 3.24
C SER A 147 10.13 -16.54 4.37
N LYS A 148 11.27 -16.30 5.05
CA LYS A 148 11.67 -17.09 6.22
C LYS A 148 10.74 -16.80 7.39
N TRP A 149 10.44 -15.54 7.65
CA TRP A 149 9.58 -15.14 8.76
C TRP A 149 8.16 -15.66 8.61
N VAL A 150 7.57 -15.60 7.41
CA VAL A 150 6.26 -16.17 7.12
C VAL A 150 6.24 -17.68 7.40
N LYS A 151 7.24 -18.43 6.90
CA LYS A 151 7.31 -19.89 7.08
C LYS A 151 7.46 -20.31 8.53
N SER A 152 8.23 -19.56 9.34
CA SER A 152 8.52 -19.93 10.73
C SER A 152 7.52 -19.41 11.75
N ASN A 153 6.80 -18.32 11.46
CA ASN A 153 5.98 -17.64 12.48
C ASN A 153 4.48 -17.61 12.17
N ILE A 154 4.06 -17.84 10.92
CA ILE A 154 2.64 -17.85 10.57
C ILE A 154 2.11 -19.28 10.60
N LEU A 155 1.21 -19.55 11.55
CA LEU A 155 0.49 -20.80 11.66
C LEU A 155 -0.91 -20.65 11.03
N PRO A 156 -1.27 -21.44 10.01
CA PRO A 156 -2.61 -21.48 9.49
C PRO A 156 -3.62 -21.88 10.58
N LEU A 157 -4.76 -21.24 10.63
CA LEU A 157 -5.81 -21.52 11.60
C LEU A 157 -6.18 -23.01 11.66
N SER A 158 -6.16 -23.71 10.50
CA SER A 158 -6.42 -25.15 10.38
C SER A 158 -5.40 -26.03 11.12
N LYS A 159 -4.23 -25.53 11.44
CA LYS A 159 -3.18 -26.26 12.18
C LYS A 159 -3.20 -25.98 13.68
N ILE A 160 -4.02 -25.07 14.15
CA ILE A 160 -4.17 -24.78 15.57
C ILE A 160 -5.05 -25.87 16.20
N PRO A 161 -4.54 -26.62 17.22
CA PRO A 161 -5.33 -27.65 17.86
C PRO A 161 -6.56 -27.02 18.54
N TYR A 162 -7.73 -27.36 18.03
CA TYR A 162 -9.00 -26.86 18.56
C TYR A 162 -9.37 -27.69 19.79
N ARG A 163 -9.16 -27.17 20.99
CA ARG A 163 -9.73 -27.75 22.20
C ARG A 163 -11.16 -27.22 22.36
N VAL A 164 -12.13 -28.06 21.98
CA VAL A 164 -13.51 -27.84 22.39
C VAL A 164 -13.56 -27.98 23.93
N LYS A 165 -13.52 -26.87 24.66
CA LYS A 165 -14.09 -26.88 26.00
C LYS A 165 -15.59 -27.16 25.79
N LYS A 166 -16.05 -28.38 26.13
CA LYS A 166 -17.48 -28.60 26.29
C LYS A 166 -17.96 -27.57 27.31
N SER A 167 -18.57 -26.49 26.83
CA SER A 167 -19.29 -25.62 27.76
C SER A 167 -20.33 -26.49 28.46
N PRO A 168 -20.52 -26.33 29.77
CA PRO A 168 -21.65 -26.98 30.46
C PRO A 168 -22.90 -26.68 29.61
N LYS A 169 -23.70 -27.72 29.34
CA LYS A 169 -24.98 -27.56 28.68
C LYS A 169 -25.98 -26.90 29.64
N GLU A 170 -25.68 -25.68 30.07
CA GLU A 170 -26.71 -24.83 30.61
C GLU A 170 -27.57 -24.39 29.44
N LYS A 171 -28.73 -24.99 29.34
CA LYS A 171 -29.83 -24.47 28.53
C LYS A 171 -30.19 -23.12 29.16
N LEU A 172 -29.52 -22.06 28.69
CA LEU A 172 -29.93 -20.69 29.00
C LEU A 172 -31.38 -20.57 28.48
N ASN A 173 -32.33 -20.53 29.41
CA ASN A 173 -33.71 -20.29 29.11
C ASN A 173 -33.86 -18.95 28.40
N PHE A 174 -34.75 -18.88 27.40
CA PHE A 174 -34.93 -17.67 26.57
C PHE A 174 -35.17 -16.39 27.39
N GLU A 175 -35.83 -16.55 28.57
CA GLU A 175 -36.10 -15.45 29.51
C GLU A 175 -34.85 -14.89 30.19
N THR A 176 -33.75 -15.64 30.28
CA THR A 176 -32.50 -15.18 30.89
C THR A 176 -31.64 -14.40 29.90
N ARG A 177 -31.97 -14.39 28.61
CA ARG A 177 -31.26 -13.62 27.56
C ARG A 177 -31.77 -12.20 27.39
N LEU A 178 -32.89 -11.85 28.02
CA LEU A 178 -33.52 -10.51 27.90
C LEU A 178 -33.34 -9.63 29.15
N LYS A 179 -32.51 -10.03 30.10
CA LYS A 179 -32.02 -9.20 31.20
C LYS A 179 -30.55 -8.89 30.94
#